data_a7613adbd079babfce3261682d0f0b9c
#
_entry.id   a7613adbd079babfce3261682d0f0b9c
#
_cell.length_a   1.000
_cell.length_b   1.000
_cell.length_c   1.000
_cell.angle_alpha   90.00
_cell.angle_beta   90.00
_cell.angle_gamma   90.00
#
_symmetry.space_group_name_H-M   'P 1'
#
loop_
_entity.id
_entity.type
_entity.pdbx_description
1 polymer ?
#
loop_
_entity_poly.entity_id
_entity_poly.type
_entity_poly.pdbx_seq_one_letter_code
_entity_poly.pdbx_strand_id
1 'polypeptide(L)'
;YSGRQRILRGETAPNRRHTPSAVRFAIEGSGGYTVVRGEKLPMEKGDLILTPPGLWHEHGHEGAGPVIWLDALDLPLVYGIDASYAIEAKPQAVTDPGNASAARFAQGGVIPYASLTRARADYPLLRFPWRGVRQALADMARVTPAGEPVHVAYVNPETGRECLPTLG
;
A
#
# COMPACT_ATOMS: atom_id res chain seq x y z
N TYR A 1 -11.56 -11.64 0.94
CA TYR A 1 -11.35 -11.77 2.40
C TYR A 1 -10.93 -10.42 2.97
N SER A 2 -11.48 -10.07 4.13
CA SER A 2 -11.02 -8.91 4.89
C SER A 2 -10.82 -9.30 6.36
N GLY A 3 -9.86 -8.67 7.02
CA GLY A 3 -9.54 -8.92 8.41
C GLY A 3 -8.88 -7.73 9.07
N ARG A 4 -9.25 -7.47 10.33
CA ARG A 4 -8.59 -6.45 11.15
C ARG A 4 -7.35 -7.06 11.80
N GLN A 5 -6.21 -6.42 11.60
CA GLN A 5 -4.94 -6.77 12.19
C GLN A 5 -4.52 -5.74 13.24
N ARG A 6 -3.73 -6.18 14.21
CA ARG A 6 -3.14 -5.32 15.23
C ARG A 6 -1.70 -5.77 15.49
N ILE A 7 -0.80 -4.81 15.63
CA ILE A 7 0.58 -5.05 16.05
C ILE A 7 0.91 -4.15 17.25
N LEU A 8 1.58 -4.71 18.23
CA LEU A 8 2.04 -4.00 19.43
C LEU A 8 3.50 -3.60 19.29
N ARG A 9 3.95 -2.70 20.17
CA ARG A 9 5.33 -2.23 20.19
C ARG A 9 6.31 -3.41 20.26
N GLY A 10 7.28 -3.43 19.35
CA GLY A 10 8.33 -4.46 19.27
C GLY A 10 7.88 -5.78 18.64
N GLU A 11 6.59 -5.93 18.31
CA GLU A 11 6.14 -7.11 17.57
C GLU A 11 6.52 -7.01 16.10
N THR A 12 6.73 -8.19 15.50
CA THR A 12 6.97 -8.35 14.06
C THR A 12 6.11 -9.47 13.52
N ALA A 13 5.67 -9.33 12.27
CA ALA A 13 5.13 -10.43 11.49
C ALA A 13 6.22 -10.89 10.49
N PRO A 14 6.51 -12.20 10.41
CA PRO A 14 7.65 -12.69 9.67
C PRO A 14 7.57 -12.37 8.18
N ASN A 15 8.75 -12.27 7.56
CA ASN A 15 8.87 -12.07 6.13
C ASN A 15 8.27 -13.25 5.37
N ARG A 16 7.33 -12.95 4.50
CA ARG A 16 6.59 -13.93 3.71
C ARG A 16 6.25 -13.40 2.33
N ARG A 17 5.91 -14.29 1.43
CA ARG A 17 5.24 -13.97 0.17
C ARG A 17 4.11 -14.96 -0.07
N HIS A 18 3.07 -14.50 -0.74
CA HIS A 18 1.91 -15.29 -1.11
C HIS A 18 1.34 -14.84 -2.44
N THR A 19 0.60 -15.71 -3.10
CA THR A 19 -0.06 -15.42 -4.37
C THR A 19 -1.15 -14.35 -4.27
N PRO A 20 -1.99 -14.32 -3.21
CA PRO A 20 -2.98 -13.25 -3.10
C PRO A 20 -2.36 -11.87 -3.08
N SER A 21 -3.03 -10.92 -3.73
CA SER A 21 -2.81 -9.49 -3.52
C SER A 21 -3.39 -9.05 -2.20
N ALA A 22 -2.76 -8.11 -1.53
CA ALA A 22 -3.30 -7.50 -0.31
C ALA A 22 -3.24 -5.97 -0.38
N VAL A 23 -4.32 -5.35 0.08
CA VAL A 23 -4.36 -3.93 0.37
C VAL A 23 -4.55 -3.73 1.87
N ARG A 24 -3.83 -2.77 2.45
CA ARG A 24 -3.92 -2.40 3.86
C ARG A 24 -4.39 -0.99 4.01
N PHE A 25 -5.41 -0.81 4.83
CA PHE A 25 -5.89 0.51 5.22
C PHE A 25 -5.60 0.72 6.71
N ALA A 26 -4.72 1.68 7.03
CA ALA A 26 -4.35 1.97 8.41
C ALA A 26 -5.49 2.73 9.12
N ILE A 27 -6.03 2.11 10.17
CA ILE A 27 -7.20 2.63 10.89
C ILE A 27 -6.76 3.51 12.07
N GLU A 28 -5.71 3.06 12.80
CA GLU A 28 -5.31 3.69 14.05
C GLU A 28 -3.83 3.44 14.36
N GLY A 29 -3.23 4.39 15.06
CA GLY A 29 -1.86 4.30 15.55
C GLY A 29 -0.83 4.91 14.61
N SER A 30 0.43 4.84 15.06
CA SER A 30 1.61 5.29 14.31
C SER A 30 2.84 4.52 14.74
N GLY A 31 3.86 4.47 13.87
CA GLY A 31 5.12 3.75 14.14
C GLY A 31 5.10 2.28 13.72
N GLY A 32 3.99 1.77 13.20
CA GLY A 32 3.98 0.53 12.43
C GLY A 32 4.57 0.74 11.05
N TYR A 33 5.05 -0.33 10.45
CA TYR A 33 5.57 -0.32 9.09
C TYR A 33 5.37 -1.66 8.38
N THR A 34 5.36 -1.58 7.06
CA THR A 34 5.50 -2.75 6.18
C THR A 34 6.77 -2.60 5.36
N VAL A 35 7.56 -3.67 5.23
CA VAL A 35 8.66 -3.71 4.26
C VAL A 35 8.20 -4.54 3.06
N VAL A 36 8.22 -3.96 1.87
CA VAL A 36 7.90 -4.64 0.61
C VAL A 36 9.09 -4.53 -0.33
N ARG A 37 9.67 -5.64 -0.73
CA ARG A 37 10.88 -5.69 -1.58
C ARG A 37 12.02 -4.78 -1.06
N GLY A 38 12.22 -4.74 0.25
CA GLY A 38 13.24 -3.89 0.87
C GLY A 38 12.86 -2.42 1.05
N GLU A 39 11.74 -1.95 0.55
CA GLU A 39 11.24 -0.61 0.81
C GLU A 39 10.43 -0.59 2.11
N LYS A 40 10.86 0.22 3.09
CA LYS A 40 10.18 0.40 4.36
C LYS A 40 9.09 1.48 4.23
N LEU A 41 7.84 1.06 4.36
CA LEU A 41 6.64 1.88 4.22
C LEU A 41 6.04 2.13 5.60
N PRO A 42 6.08 3.35 6.15
CA PRO A 42 5.43 3.64 7.42
C PRO A 42 3.92 3.52 7.29
N MET A 43 3.26 3.14 8.40
CA MET A 43 1.81 3.08 8.53
C MET A 43 1.33 4.24 9.39
N GLU A 44 0.61 5.17 8.78
CA GLU A 44 -0.06 6.28 9.46
C GLU A 44 -1.57 6.17 9.23
N LYS A 45 -2.36 6.63 10.19
CA LYS A 45 -3.83 6.58 10.09
C LYS A 45 -4.34 7.16 8.77
N GLY A 46 -5.14 6.39 8.06
CA GLY A 46 -5.74 6.74 6.78
C GLY A 46 -4.91 6.35 5.55
N ASP A 47 -3.68 5.87 5.73
CA ASP A 47 -2.85 5.40 4.62
C ASP A 47 -3.42 4.15 3.98
N LEU A 48 -3.30 4.07 2.65
CA LEU A 48 -3.47 2.85 1.88
C LEU A 48 -2.09 2.31 1.47
N ILE A 49 -1.84 1.01 1.74
CA ILE A 49 -0.58 0.34 1.43
C ILE A 49 -0.87 -0.92 0.62
N LEU A 50 -0.12 -1.11 -0.45
CA LEU A 50 -0.22 -2.28 -1.31
C LEU A 50 0.84 -3.33 -0.94
N THR A 51 0.43 -4.58 -0.93
CA THR A 51 1.32 -5.73 -0.98
C THR A 51 0.96 -6.55 -2.22
N PRO A 52 1.62 -6.29 -3.34
CA PRO A 52 1.35 -7.00 -4.58
C PRO A 52 1.61 -8.50 -4.49
N PRO A 53 0.95 -9.32 -5.35
CA PRO A 53 1.08 -10.76 -5.34
C PRO A 53 2.54 -11.20 -5.55
N GLY A 54 2.96 -12.23 -4.82
CA GLY A 54 4.29 -12.83 -4.95
C GLY A 54 5.45 -11.99 -4.44
N LEU A 55 5.23 -10.79 -3.91
CA LEU A 55 6.29 -9.97 -3.35
C LEU A 55 6.57 -10.32 -1.89
N TRP A 56 7.86 -10.33 -1.53
CA TRP A 56 8.28 -10.47 -0.15
C TRP A 56 7.85 -9.26 0.67
N HIS A 57 7.25 -9.52 1.83
CA HIS A 57 6.82 -8.48 2.77
C HIS A 57 6.83 -8.96 4.20
N GLU A 58 7.05 -8.03 5.10
CA GLU A 58 7.04 -8.23 6.55
C GLU A 58 6.45 -6.99 7.23
N HIS A 59 6.08 -7.12 8.49
CA HIS A 59 5.56 -6.00 9.29
C HIS A 59 6.32 -5.90 10.59
N GLY A 60 6.41 -4.69 11.10
CA GLY A 60 6.98 -4.43 12.41
C GLY A 60 6.45 -3.14 13.01
N HIS A 61 6.83 -2.89 14.25
CA HIS A 61 6.36 -1.74 15.01
C HIS A 61 7.47 -1.15 15.90
N GLU A 62 7.79 0.11 15.64
CA GLU A 62 8.81 0.89 16.39
C GLU A 62 8.20 2.00 17.25
N GLY A 63 6.89 2.24 17.14
CA GLY A 63 6.18 3.27 17.89
C GLY A 63 5.82 2.85 19.33
N ALA A 64 5.03 3.67 20.01
CA ALA A 64 4.66 3.47 21.42
C ALA A 64 3.34 2.73 21.62
N GLY A 65 2.28 3.10 20.88
CA GLY A 65 0.93 2.53 21.00
C GLY A 65 0.67 1.45 19.96
N PRO A 66 -0.46 0.73 20.00
CA PRO A 66 -0.80 -0.25 18.99
C PRO A 66 -1.04 0.40 17.64
N VAL A 67 -0.78 -0.34 16.57
CA VAL A 67 -1.20 0.02 15.22
C VAL A 67 -2.24 -0.99 14.75
N ILE A 68 -3.34 -0.49 14.20
CA ILE A 68 -4.47 -1.28 13.72
C ILE A 68 -4.71 -0.95 12.25
N TRP A 69 -4.84 -1.99 11.44
CA TRP A 69 -5.18 -1.85 10.02
C TRP A 69 -6.21 -2.90 9.59
N LEU A 70 -6.89 -2.62 8.49
CA LEU A 70 -7.72 -3.54 7.76
C LEU A 70 -6.92 -4.11 6.60
N ASP A 71 -6.83 -5.43 6.51
CA ASP A 71 -6.37 -6.13 5.31
C ASP A 71 -7.58 -6.54 4.47
N ALA A 72 -7.49 -6.32 3.16
CA ALA A 72 -8.38 -6.93 2.18
C ALA A 72 -7.52 -7.69 1.15
N LEU A 73 -7.91 -8.95 0.87
CA LEU A 73 -7.19 -9.86 -0.01
C LEU A 73 -8.15 -10.49 -1.02
N ASP A 74 -7.68 -10.70 -2.24
CA ASP A 74 -8.31 -11.50 -3.28
C ASP A 74 -8.15 -13.04 -3.04
N LEU A 75 -7.81 -13.41 -1.81
CA LEU A 75 -7.60 -14.80 -1.39
C LEU A 75 -8.70 -15.77 -1.85
N PRO A 76 -10.01 -15.46 -1.76
CA PRO A 76 -11.05 -16.38 -2.20
C PRO A 76 -10.96 -16.72 -3.70
N LEU A 77 -10.59 -15.75 -4.54
CA LEU A 77 -10.39 -15.96 -5.96
C LEU A 77 -9.20 -16.90 -6.21
N VAL A 78 -8.05 -16.56 -5.65
CA VAL A 78 -6.80 -17.32 -5.84
C VAL A 78 -6.91 -18.72 -5.26
N TYR A 79 -7.60 -18.88 -4.13
CA TYR A 79 -7.88 -20.17 -3.52
C TYR A 79 -8.87 -21.01 -4.36
N GLY A 80 -9.91 -20.35 -4.88
CA GLY A 80 -10.95 -21.03 -5.69
C GLY A 80 -10.45 -21.59 -7.02
N ILE A 81 -9.35 -21.08 -7.56
CA ILE A 81 -8.67 -21.61 -8.76
C ILE A 81 -7.46 -22.50 -8.43
N ASP A 82 -7.31 -22.91 -7.16
CA ASP A 82 -6.22 -23.76 -6.66
C ASP A 82 -4.80 -23.20 -6.95
N ALA A 83 -4.65 -21.88 -6.92
CA ALA A 83 -3.40 -21.18 -7.17
C ALA A 83 -2.79 -20.52 -5.92
N SER A 84 -3.34 -20.84 -4.73
CA SER A 84 -2.89 -20.22 -3.47
C SER A 84 -1.67 -20.91 -2.89
N TYR A 85 -0.63 -20.13 -2.62
CA TYR A 85 0.48 -20.56 -1.79
C TYR A 85 0.96 -19.43 -0.87
N ALA A 86 1.63 -19.80 0.22
CA ALA A 86 2.38 -18.88 1.07
C ALA A 86 3.68 -19.54 1.53
N ILE A 87 4.76 -18.78 1.54
CA ILE A 87 6.07 -19.23 2.05
C ILE A 87 6.69 -18.14 2.92
N GLU A 88 7.48 -18.56 3.91
CA GLU A 88 8.21 -17.68 4.82
C GLU A 88 9.70 -17.69 4.54
N ALA A 89 10.39 -16.62 4.91
CA ALA A 89 11.82 -16.47 4.79
C ALA A 89 12.41 -15.66 5.95
N LYS A 90 13.74 -15.53 5.95
CA LYS A 90 14.42 -14.61 6.86
C LYS A 90 13.98 -13.16 6.61
N PRO A 91 14.11 -12.28 7.62
CA PRO A 91 13.84 -10.85 7.46
C PRO A 91 14.55 -10.24 6.26
N GLN A 92 13.90 -9.27 5.62
CA GLN A 92 14.47 -8.56 4.48
C GLN A 92 15.54 -7.56 4.94
N ALA A 93 16.54 -7.34 4.09
CA ALA A 93 17.33 -6.12 4.19
C ALA A 93 16.49 -4.92 3.73
N VAL A 94 16.46 -3.86 4.52
CA VAL A 94 15.87 -2.58 4.11
C VAL A 94 16.87 -1.88 3.20
N THR A 95 16.57 -1.85 1.91
CA THR A 95 17.44 -1.27 0.87
C THR A 95 16.95 0.10 0.40
N ASP A 96 15.71 0.42 0.64
CA ASP A 96 15.06 1.70 0.30
C ASP A 96 14.24 2.16 1.51
N PRO A 97 14.88 2.80 2.50
CA PRO A 97 14.22 3.33 3.68
C PRO A 97 13.45 4.61 3.35
N GLY A 98 12.44 4.91 4.13
CA GLY A 98 11.81 6.22 4.10
C GLY A 98 10.76 6.44 3.01
N ASN A 99 10.12 5.36 2.51
CA ASN A 99 8.95 5.53 1.65
C ASN A 99 9.27 6.17 0.29
N ALA A 100 10.33 5.71 -0.34
CA ALA A 100 10.87 6.32 -1.55
C ALA A 100 9.93 6.27 -2.75
N SER A 101 9.10 5.21 -2.89
CA SER A 101 8.10 5.14 -3.97
C SER A 101 7.09 6.28 -3.86
N ALA A 102 6.57 6.56 -2.66
CA ALA A 102 5.65 7.68 -2.46
C ALA A 102 6.31 9.05 -2.69
N ALA A 103 7.60 9.20 -2.39
CA ALA A 103 8.34 10.43 -2.68
C ALA A 103 8.50 10.67 -4.19
N ARG A 104 8.77 9.61 -4.96
CA ARG A 104 8.92 9.68 -6.43
C ARG A 104 7.64 10.11 -7.14
N PHE A 105 6.47 9.81 -6.57
CA PHE A 105 5.15 10.08 -7.16
C PHE A 105 4.30 11.01 -6.27
N ALA A 106 4.95 11.87 -5.50
CA ALA A 106 4.25 12.75 -4.55
C ALA A 106 3.36 13.82 -5.21
N GLN A 107 3.66 14.17 -6.46
CA GLN A 107 2.95 15.22 -7.19
C GLN A 107 2.20 14.65 -8.39
N GLY A 108 0.90 14.88 -8.46
CA GLY A 108 0.06 14.48 -9.60
C GLY A 108 0.55 15.07 -10.91
N GLY A 109 0.60 14.27 -11.97
CA GLY A 109 1.07 14.67 -13.28
C GLY A 109 2.60 14.82 -13.44
N VAL A 110 3.37 14.55 -12.38
CA VAL A 110 4.83 14.57 -12.40
C VAL A 110 5.36 13.18 -12.03
N ILE A 111 6.10 12.56 -12.94
CA ILE A 111 6.71 11.25 -12.74
C ILE A 111 8.22 11.29 -13.00
N PRO A 112 9.02 10.35 -12.45
CA PRO A 112 10.44 10.28 -12.77
C PRO A 112 10.66 10.13 -14.28
N TYR A 113 11.61 10.88 -14.84
CA TYR A 113 11.92 10.81 -16.29
C TYR A 113 12.24 9.38 -16.75
N ALA A 114 12.94 8.60 -15.92
CA ALA A 114 13.25 7.21 -16.21
C ALA A 114 12.01 6.33 -16.41
N SER A 115 10.85 6.70 -15.86
CA SER A 115 9.58 5.98 -16.09
C SER A 115 9.06 6.10 -17.51
N LEU A 116 9.54 7.07 -18.29
CA LEU A 116 9.18 7.24 -19.71
C LEU A 116 9.98 6.31 -20.63
N THR A 117 11.19 5.93 -20.25
CA THR A 117 12.17 5.25 -21.11
C THR A 117 12.42 3.79 -20.72
N ARG A 118 11.93 3.34 -19.58
CA ARG A 118 12.04 1.95 -19.11
C ARG A 118 10.72 1.19 -19.26
N ALA A 119 10.78 -0.15 -19.10
CA ALA A 119 9.56 -0.94 -18.90
C ALA A 119 8.81 -0.40 -17.66
N ARG A 120 7.50 -0.16 -17.82
CA ARG A 120 6.65 0.32 -16.74
C ARG A 120 6.52 -0.74 -15.66
N ALA A 121 6.58 -0.33 -14.41
CA ALA A 121 6.38 -1.22 -13.30
C ALA A 121 4.89 -1.43 -13.04
N ASP A 122 4.48 -2.66 -12.72
CA ASP A 122 3.08 -2.94 -12.34
C ASP A 122 2.68 -2.18 -11.07
N TYR A 123 3.61 -2.08 -10.11
CA TYR A 123 3.41 -1.45 -8.82
C TYR A 123 4.55 -0.48 -8.50
N PRO A 124 4.61 0.70 -9.17
CA PRO A 124 5.67 1.68 -8.95
C PRO A 124 5.50 2.46 -7.66
N LEU A 125 4.27 2.50 -7.12
CA LEU A 125 3.86 3.17 -5.88
C LEU A 125 3.18 2.15 -4.97
N LEU A 126 3.71 2.02 -3.74
CA LEU A 126 3.25 1.01 -2.78
C LEU A 126 2.48 1.62 -1.59
N ARG A 127 2.61 2.93 -1.36
CA ARG A 127 1.89 3.63 -0.29
C ARG A 127 1.26 4.90 -0.82
N PHE A 128 -0.01 5.10 -0.50
CA PHE A 128 -0.76 6.33 -0.73
C PHE A 128 -0.97 7.04 0.60
N PRO A 129 -0.13 8.05 0.94
CA PRO A 129 -0.24 8.76 2.20
C PRO A 129 -1.56 9.52 2.30
N TRP A 130 -2.27 9.34 3.41
CA TRP A 130 -3.58 9.99 3.65
C TRP A 130 -3.54 11.50 3.51
N ARG A 131 -2.43 12.13 3.91
CA ARG A 131 -2.27 13.58 3.77
C ARG A 131 -2.46 14.04 2.33
N GLY A 132 -1.89 13.33 1.36
CA GLY A 132 -2.03 13.63 -0.07
C GLY A 132 -3.45 13.37 -0.58
N VAL A 133 -4.02 12.23 -0.21
CA VAL A 133 -5.40 11.86 -0.57
C VAL A 133 -6.41 12.85 -0.01
N ARG A 134 -6.28 13.23 1.26
CA ARG A 134 -7.13 14.23 1.92
C ARG A 134 -7.02 15.60 1.24
N GLN A 135 -5.81 16.01 0.85
CA GLN A 135 -5.62 17.27 0.13
C GLN A 135 -6.33 17.24 -1.22
N ALA A 136 -6.16 16.17 -1.99
CA ALA A 136 -6.83 16.01 -3.29
C ALA A 136 -8.36 16.07 -3.15
N LEU A 137 -8.94 15.38 -2.17
CA LEU A 137 -10.37 15.43 -1.88
C LEU A 137 -10.84 16.85 -1.52
N ALA A 138 -10.07 17.57 -0.68
CA ALA A 138 -10.39 18.93 -0.28
C ALA A 138 -10.32 19.92 -1.47
N ASP A 139 -9.34 19.74 -2.35
CA ASP A 139 -9.17 20.58 -3.54
C ASP A 139 -10.30 20.34 -4.55
N MET A 140 -10.66 19.08 -4.80
CA MET A 140 -11.77 18.72 -5.67
C MET A 140 -13.10 19.23 -5.12
N ALA A 141 -13.32 19.16 -3.79
CA ALA A 141 -14.56 19.65 -3.16
C ALA A 141 -14.80 21.14 -3.37
N ARG A 142 -13.73 21.95 -3.55
CA ARG A 142 -13.87 23.39 -3.83
C ARG A 142 -14.38 23.71 -5.24
N VAL A 143 -14.23 22.78 -6.17
CA VAL A 143 -14.62 22.96 -7.58
C VAL A 143 -15.75 22.05 -8.02
N THR A 144 -16.20 21.14 -7.15
CA THR A 144 -17.35 20.27 -7.38
C THR A 144 -18.64 21.02 -7.01
N PRO A 145 -19.70 20.95 -7.80
CA PRO A 145 -20.98 21.57 -7.49
C PRO A 145 -21.53 21.15 -6.12
N ALA A 146 -22.19 22.08 -5.42
CA ALA A 146 -22.75 21.82 -4.11
C ALA A 146 -23.76 20.66 -4.14
N GLY A 147 -23.61 19.69 -3.23
CA GLY A 147 -24.43 18.49 -3.13
C GLY A 147 -23.95 17.30 -3.97
N GLU A 148 -22.94 17.46 -4.81
CA GLU A 148 -22.32 16.34 -5.49
C GLU A 148 -21.22 15.69 -4.65
N PRO A 149 -21.14 14.35 -4.60
CA PRO A 149 -20.08 13.67 -3.88
C PRO A 149 -18.72 13.79 -4.59
N VAL A 150 -17.65 13.83 -3.82
CA VAL A 150 -16.27 13.83 -4.33
C VAL A 150 -15.67 12.43 -4.18
N HIS A 151 -15.15 11.89 -5.26
CA HIS A 151 -14.51 10.59 -5.31
C HIS A 151 -13.09 10.70 -5.85
N VAL A 152 -12.19 9.86 -5.33
CA VAL A 152 -10.84 9.68 -5.87
C VAL A 152 -10.58 8.20 -6.12
N ALA A 153 -9.75 7.90 -7.10
CA ALA A 153 -9.26 6.55 -7.38
C ALA A 153 -7.77 6.46 -7.04
N TYR A 154 -7.35 5.32 -6.52
CA TYR A 154 -5.94 4.98 -6.35
C TYR A 154 -5.43 4.34 -7.64
N VAL A 155 -4.46 4.97 -8.28
CA VAL A 155 -4.00 4.55 -9.60
C VAL A 155 -2.49 4.30 -9.61
N ASN A 156 -2.06 3.46 -10.54
CA ASN A 156 -0.66 3.36 -10.93
C ASN A 156 -0.26 4.67 -11.61
N PRO A 157 0.66 5.47 -11.05
CA PRO A 157 0.99 6.80 -11.58
C PRO A 157 1.69 6.79 -12.95
N GLU A 158 2.23 5.65 -13.37
CA GLU A 158 2.87 5.51 -14.69
C GLU A 158 1.87 5.19 -15.82
N THR A 159 0.69 4.65 -15.48
CA THR A 159 -0.29 4.20 -16.47
C THR A 159 -1.65 4.87 -16.35
N GLY A 160 -1.97 5.46 -15.19
CA GLY A 160 -3.29 5.98 -14.88
C GLY A 160 -4.38 4.92 -14.68
N ARG A 161 -3.99 3.62 -14.66
CA ARG A 161 -4.93 2.52 -14.40
C ARG A 161 -5.05 2.28 -12.90
N GLU A 162 -6.16 1.67 -12.49
CA GLU A 162 -6.38 1.25 -11.11
C GLU A 162 -5.21 0.39 -10.63
N CYS A 163 -4.77 0.59 -9.41
CA CYS A 163 -3.67 -0.19 -8.83
C CYS A 163 -4.13 -1.52 -8.19
N LEU A 164 -5.43 -1.81 -8.20
CA LEU A 164 -6.04 -3.01 -7.63
C LEU A 164 -6.97 -3.70 -8.65
N PRO A 165 -6.45 -4.27 -9.75
CA PRO A 165 -7.28 -4.82 -10.82
C PRO A 165 -8.16 -6.00 -10.40
N THR A 166 -7.82 -6.67 -9.28
CA THR A 166 -8.60 -7.79 -8.74
C THR A 166 -9.63 -7.37 -7.69
N LEU A 167 -9.63 -6.11 -7.27
CA LEU A 167 -10.56 -5.53 -6.29
C LEU A 167 -11.43 -4.40 -6.88
N GLY A 168 -11.29 -4.17 -8.16
CA GLY A 168 -12.07 -3.17 -8.90
C GLY A 168 -13.50 -3.61 -9.20
#